data_038dd0b63801cac2501bca0b9e4c93e4
#
_entry.id   038dd0b63801cac2501bca0b9e4c93e4
#
_cell.length_a   1.000
_cell.length_b   1.000
_cell.length_c   1.000
_cell.angle_alpha   90.00
_cell.angle_beta   90.00
_cell.angle_gamma   90.00
#
_symmetry.space_group_name_H-M   'P 1'
#
loop_
_entity.id
_entity.type
_entity.pdbx_description
1 polymer ?
#
loop_
_entity_poly.entity_id
_entity_poly.type
_entity_poly.pdbx_seq_one_letter_code
_entity_poly.pdbx_strand_id
1 'polypeptide(L)'
;AIGELINVMQRGNASLDRVNETLSYETDVTDPKQPADLKEPGDIVFSHVSFTYPSSTSDNLQDISFTVRKGQTVGIAGKTGSGKTTIIKQLLRQYPPGEGSITFSGVPIQQIPLDRLRGWIGYVPQDHLLFSRTVKENILYGKQDATDKEVQQAIAEAHFEKDLHMLPSGLETMVGEKGVALSGGQKQRISIARALMANPEILILDDSLSAVDAKTEAAIIKNIRENRKGKTTFILTHRLSAVEHADLILVMDGGVIAERGTHQELLANNGWYREQYERQQLFTAEEGGAGA
;
A
#
# COMPACT_ATOMS: atom_id res chain seq x y z
N ALA A 1 7.42 55.97 -12.20
CA ALA A 1 6.62 55.76 -10.97
C ALA A 1 5.22 55.16 -11.29
N ILE A 2 4.32 55.88 -12.04
CA ILE A 2 2.95 55.36 -12.27
C ILE A 2 2.96 54.09 -13.14
N GLY A 3 3.76 54.02 -14.19
CA GLY A 3 3.86 52.83 -15.05
C GLY A 3 4.42 51.59 -14.29
N GLU A 4 5.33 51.80 -13.38
CA GLU A 4 5.85 50.73 -12.54
C GLU A 4 4.78 50.21 -11.56
N LEU A 5 4.00 51.09 -10.98
CA LEU A 5 2.89 50.72 -10.11
C LEU A 5 1.85 49.89 -10.86
N ILE A 6 1.50 50.29 -12.08
CA ILE A 6 0.56 49.53 -12.94
C ILE A 6 1.13 48.15 -13.24
N ASN A 7 2.42 48.04 -13.58
CA ASN A 7 3.05 46.74 -13.83
C ASN A 7 3.08 45.84 -12.60
N VAL A 8 3.37 46.39 -11.42
CA VAL A 8 3.33 45.65 -10.16
C VAL A 8 1.91 45.17 -9.87
N MET A 9 0.91 46.01 -10.05
CA MET A 9 -0.50 45.63 -9.85
C MET A 9 -0.94 44.54 -10.83
N GLN A 10 -0.55 44.64 -12.11
CA GLN A 10 -0.87 43.62 -13.12
C GLN A 10 -0.24 42.28 -12.79
N ARG A 11 1.04 42.24 -12.37
CA ARG A 11 1.72 41.04 -11.93
C ARG A 11 1.08 40.44 -10.67
N GLY A 12 0.69 41.30 -9.71
CA GLY A 12 -0.02 40.91 -8.52
C GLY A 12 -1.37 40.27 -8.84
N ASN A 13 -2.16 40.86 -9.70
CA ASN A 13 -3.45 40.32 -10.13
C ASN A 13 -3.26 38.98 -10.85
N ALA A 14 -2.31 38.88 -11.81
CA ALA A 14 -2.04 37.64 -12.51
C ALA A 14 -1.59 36.49 -11.54
N SER A 15 -0.87 36.84 -10.47
CA SER A 15 -0.49 35.87 -9.43
C SER A 15 -1.69 35.46 -8.58
N LEU A 16 -2.57 36.41 -8.23
CA LEU A 16 -3.83 36.13 -7.52
C LEU A 16 -4.77 35.26 -8.35
N ASP A 17 -4.88 35.55 -9.66
CA ASP A 17 -5.70 34.71 -10.53
C ASP A 17 -5.25 33.27 -10.59
N ARG A 18 -3.95 33.00 -10.64
CA ARG A 18 -3.39 31.63 -10.56
C ARG A 18 -3.67 30.95 -9.22
N VAL A 19 -3.55 31.70 -8.13
CA VAL A 19 -3.87 31.18 -6.80
C VAL A 19 -5.35 30.84 -6.71
N ASN A 20 -6.21 31.75 -7.17
CA ASN A 20 -7.66 31.55 -7.18
C ASN A 20 -8.07 30.40 -8.09
N GLU A 21 -7.45 30.25 -9.25
CA GLU A 21 -7.64 29.10 -10.13
C GLU A 21 -7.31 27.80 -9.41
N THR A 22 -6.15 27.73 -8.74
CA THR A 22 -5.74 26.55 -7.96
C THR A 22 -6.71 26.26 -6.83
N LEU A 23 -7.20 27.28 -6.12
CA LEU A 23 -8.16 27.14 -5.01
C LEU A 23 -9.57 26.77 -5.51
N SER A 24 -9.90 27.07 -6.77
CA SER A 24 -11.20 26.74 -7.36
C SER A 24 -11.33 25.31 -7.85
N TYR A 25 -10.23 24.54 -7.89
CA TYR A 25 -10.30 23.12 -8.24
C TYR A 25 -11.11 22.35 -7.21
N GLU A 26 -12.20 21.77 -7.66
CA GLU A 26 -13.00 20.85 -6.87
C GLU A 26 -12.35 19.46 -6.88
N THR A 27 -12.43 18.76 -5.77
CA THR A 27 -11.92 17.39 -5.67
C THR A 27 -12.89 16.44 -6.38
N ASP A 28 -12.35 15.55 -7.23
CA ASP A 28 -13.15 14.54 -7.95
C ASP A 28 -13.77 13.50 -7.00
N VAL A 29 -13.17 13.32 -5.82
CA VAL A 29 -13.63 12.39 -4.80
C VAL A 29 -14.08 13.17 -3.57
N THR A 30 -15.36 13.05 -3.24
CA THR A 30 -16.00 13.78 -2.13
C THR A 30 -16.70 12.83 -1.17
N ASP A 31 -16.94 13.29 0.05
CA ASP A 31 -17.73 12.56 1.03
C ASP A 31 -19.20 12.45 0.60
N PRO A 32 -19.86 11.35 0.96
CA PRO A 32 -21.28 11.17 0.64
C PRO A 32 -22.16 12.17 1.41
N LYS A 33 -23.21 12.67 0.77
CA LYS A 33 -24.22 13.54 1.42
C LYS A 33 -24.98 12.81 2.52
N GLN A 34 -25.16 11.52 2.36
CA GLN A 34 -25.80 10.63 3.34
C GLN A 34 -24.85 9.47 3.62
N PRO A 35 -23.97 9.61 4.62
CA PRO A 35 -22.99 8.58 4.95
C PRO A 35 -23.66 7.34 5.55
N ALA A 36 -23.21 6.17 5.15
CA ALA A 36 -23.60 4.92 5.77
C ALA A 36 -23.00 4.80 7.18
N ASP A 37 -23.77 4.24 8.11
CA ASP A 37 -23.28 3.95 9.47
C ASP A 37 -22.61 2.56 9.51
N LEU A 38 -21.47 2.43 8.84
CA LEU A 38 -20.65 1.23 8.87
C LEU A 38 -19.45 1.46 9.78
N LYS A 39 -19.35 0.69 10.88
CA LYS A 39 -18.30 0.86 11.90
C LYS A 39 -17.04 0.07 11.59
N GLU A 40 -17.16 -1.06 10.92
CA GLU A 40 -16.07 -1.96 10.56
C GLU A 40 -16.13 -2.31 9.07
N PRO A 41 -14.99 -2.56 8.40
CA PRO A 41 -14.98 -2.82 6.97
C PRO A 41 -15.68 -4.14 6.56
N GLY A 42 -15.52 -5.20 7.35
CA GLY A 42 -16.07 -6.53 7.04
C GLY A 42 -15.48 -7.13 5.75
N ASP A 43 -16.36 -7.81 5.01
CA ASP A 43 -16.00 -8.41 3.72
C ASP A 43 -15.93 -7.34 2.63
N ILE A 44 -14.97 -7.49 1.72
CA ILE A 44 -14.73 -6.58 0.60
C ILE A 44 -15.08 -7.31 -0.69
N VAL A 45 -15.95 -6.71 -1.51
CA VAL A 45 -16.38 -7.28 -2.78
C VAL A 45 -16.12 -6.31 -3.92
N PHE A 46 -15.35 -6.74 -4.90
CA PHE A 46 -15.23 -6.12 -6.21
C PHE A 46 -16.18 -6.85 -7.17
N SER A 47 -17.02 -6.11 -7.84
CA SER A 47 -18.00 -6.67 -8.79
C SER A 47 -17.93 -5.92 -10.11
N HIS A 48 -17.41 -6.59 -11.14
CA HIS A 48 -17.30 -6.08 -12.51
C HIS A 48 -16.67 -4.69 -12.60
N VAL A 49 -15.58 -4.46 -11.83
CA VAL A 49 -14.91 -3.17 -11.75
C VAL A 49 -14.03 -2.96 -12.98
N SER A 50 -14.31 -1.90 -13.73
CA SER A 50 -13.46 -1.39 -14.83
C SER A 50 -13.08 0.05 -14.53
N PHE A 51 -11.83 0.41 -14.83
CA PHE A 51 -11.31 1.74 -14.54
C PHE A 51 -10.25 2.17 -15.53
N THR A 52 -10.31 3.44 -15.92
CA THR A 52 -9.33 4.11 -16.79
C THR A 52 -8.84 5.38 -16.10
N TYR A 53 -7.51 5.56 -15.99
CA TYR A 53 -6.96 6.82 -15.48
C TYR A 53 -7.29 7.98 -16.43
N PRO A 54 -7.49 9.22 -15.90
CA PRO A 54 -7.76 10.39 -16.74
C PRO A 54 -6.70 10.65 -17.81
N SER A 55 -5.46 10.24 -17.56
CA SER A 55 -4.32 10.37 -18.49
C SER A 55 -4.12 9.18 -19.43
N SER A 56 -4.96 8.14 -19.31
CA SER A 56 -4.85 6.91 -20.12
C SER A 56 -5.88 6.89 -21.25
N THR A 57 -5.54 6.23 -22.35
CA THR A 57 -6.44 6.00 -23.49
C THR A 57 -7.03 4.60 -23.52
N SER A 58 -6.60 3.73 -22.60
CA SER A 58 -7.04 2.34 -22.49
C SER A 58 -7.37 1.99 -21.05
N ASP A 59 -8.25 1.00 -20.85
CA ASP A 59 -8.64 0.54 -19.53
C ASP A 59 -7.42 0.00 -18.77
N ASN A 60 -7.28 0.48 -17.53
CA ASN A 60 -6.24 0.02 -16.60
C ASN A 60 -6.72 -1.15 -15.75
N LEU A 61 -8.04 -1.28 -15.55
CA LEU A 61 -8.72 -2.43 -15.00
C LEU A 61 -9.92 -2.78 -15.87
N GLN A 62 -10.13 -4.08 -16.14
CA GLN A 62 -11.21 -4.59 -16.98
C GLN A 62 -11.91 -5.73 -16.26
N ASP A 63 -13.18 -5.54 -15.96
CA ASP A 63 -14.07 -6.56 -15.39
C ASP A 63 -13.49 -7.31 -14.16
N ILE A 64 -12.95 -6.57 -13.21
CA ILE A 64 -12.35 -7.12 -12.00
C ILE A 64 -13.43 -7.54 -11.01
N SER A 65 -13.49 -8.84 -10.70
CA SER A 65 -14.43 -9.39 -9.72
C SER A 65 -13.74 -10.35 -8.79
N PHE A 66 -13.80 -10.10 -7.49
CA PHE A 66 -13.33 -11.00 -6.42
C PHE A 66 -13.94 -10.61 -5.07
N THR A 67 -13.88 -11.53 -4.13
CA THR A 67 -14.35 -11.34 -2.76
C THR A 67 -13.22 -11.64 -1.78
N VAL A 68 -13.06 -10.75 -0.81
CA VAL A 68 -12.16 -10.92 0.33
C VAL A 68 -12.98 -10.96 1.60
N ARG A 69 -12.94 -12.08 2.31
CA ARG A 69 -13.60 -12.19 3.62
C ARG A 69 -12.75 -11.51 4.68
N LYS A 70 -13.41 -10.94 5.69
CA LYS A 70 -12.72 -10.36 6.85
C LYS A 70 -11.70 -11.35 7.42
N GLY A 71 -10.48 -10.90 7.63
CA GLY A 71 -9.40 -11.71 8.19
C GLY A 71 -8.57 -12.50 7.19
N GLN A 72 -8.95 -12.50 5.89
CA GLN A 72 -8.15 -13.15 4.85
C GLN A 72 -6.90 -12.34 4.47
N THR A 73 -5.88 -13.07 4.05
CA THR A 73 -4.72 -12.52 3.34
C THR A 73 -4.90 -12.75 1.84
N VAL A 74 -4.82 -11.68 1.07
CA VAL A 74 -4.92 -11.70 -0.40
C VAL A 74 -3.58 -11.31 -0.99
N GLY A 75 -3.03 -12.20 -1.82
CA GLY A 75 -1.89 -11.89 -2.66
C GLY A 75 -2.34 -11.36 -4.02
N ILE A 76 -1.74 -10.27 -4.48
CA ILE A 76 -1.94 -9.76 -5.84
C ILE A 76 -0.58 -9.79 -6.53
N ALA A 77 -0.43 -10.74 -7.46
CA ALA A 77 0.80 -10.98 -8.20
C ALA A 77 0.66 -10.54 -9.66
N GLY A 78 1.77 -10.33 -10.34
CA GLY A 78 1.80 -9.98 -11.75
C GLY A 78 2.98 -9.09 -12.10
N LYS A 79 3.20 -8.92 -13.40
CA LYS A 79 4.27 -8.04 -13.92
C LYS A 79 4.05 -6.58 -13.52
N THR A 80 5.11 -5.78 -13.56
CA THR A 80 4.99 -4.32 -13.43
C THR A 80 4.05 -3.78 -14.50
N GLY A 81 3.13 -2.89 -14.11
CA GLY A 81 2.13 -2.33 -15.02
C GLY A 81 0.89 -3.20 -15.28
N SER A 82 0.75 -4.35 -14.62
CA SER A 82 -0.40 -5.25 -14.81
C SER A 82 -1.72 -4.78 -14.14
N GLY A 83 -1.69 -3.69 -13.36
CA GLY A 83 -2.88 -3.14 -12.71
C GLY A 83 -2.98 -3.41 -11.20
N LYS A 84 -1.98 -4.05 -10.57
CA LYS A 84 -2.00 -4.35 -9.13
C LYS A 84 -2.26 -3.13 -8.25
N THR A 85 -1.43 -2.11 -8.37
CA THR A 85 -1.55 -0.86 -7.61
C THR A 85 -2.84 -0.10 -7.96
N THR A 86 -3.35 -0.26 -9.17
CA THR A 86 -4.61 0.38 -9.59
C THR A 86 -5.80 -0.17 -8.79
N ILE A 87 -5.85 -1.47 -8.49
CA ILE A 87 -6.86 -2.06 -7.60
C ILE A 87 -6.83 -1.36 -6.23
N ILE A 88 -5.64 -1.14 -5.67
CA ILE A 88 -5.49 -0.50 -4.36
C ILE A 88 -5.88 0.97 -4.41
N LYS A 89 -5.56 1.69 -5.49
CA LYS A 89 -5.98 3.09 -5.65
C LYS A 89 -7.50 3.24 -5.70
N GLN A 90 -8.21 2.27 -6.30
CA GLN A 90 -9.67 2.21 -6.24
C GLN A 90 -10.17 1.93 -4.81
N LEU A 91 -9.55 1.00 -4.11
CA LEU A 91 -9.88 0.66 -2.72
C LEU A 91 -9.66 1.85 -1.76
N LEU A 92 -8.63 2.66 -2.00
CA LEU A 92 -8.32 3.87 -1.24
C LEU A 92 -9.17 5.09 -1.65
N ARG A 93 -10.03 4.96 -2.66
CA ARG A 93 -10.77 6.07 -3.27
C ARG A 93 -9.87 7.26 -3.60
N GLN A 94 -8.74 6.98 -4.25
CA GLN A 94 -7.86 8.05 -4.77
C GLN A 94 -8.39 8.64 -6.07
N TYR A 95 -9.29 7.94 -6.75
CA TYR A 95 -9.95 8.34 -7.98
C TYR A 95 -11.46 8.12 -7.87
N PRO A 96 -12.27 8.82 -8.67
CA PRO A 96 -13.68 8.48 -8.84
C PRO A 96 -13.83 7.01 -9.25
N PRO A 97 -14.92 6.35 -8.84
CA PRO A 97 -15.16 4.97 -9.22
C PRO A 97 -15.32 4.86 -10.74
N GLY A 98 -14.79 3.79 -11.32
CA GLY A 98 -15.09 3.38 -12.68
C GLY A 98 -16.45 2.67 -12.76
N GLU A 99 -16.57 1.76 -13.73
CA GLU A 99 -17.74 0.88 -13.84
C GLU A 99 -17.72 -0.21 -12.76
N GLY A 100 -18.87 -0.81 -12.52
CA GLY A 100 -19.02 -1.86 -11.49
C GLY A 100 -19.18 -1.29 -10.09
N SER A 101 -18.88 -2.11 -9.08
CA SER A 101 -19.01 -1.70 -7.67
C SER A 101 -17.94 -2.31 -6.78
N ILE A 102 -17.60 -1.56 -5.73
CA ILE A 102 -16.79 -2.02 -4.61
C ILE A 102 -17.61 -1.82 -3.34
N THR A 103 -17.79 -2.88 -2.57
CA THR A 103 -18.56 -2.83 -1.32
C THR A 103 -17.76 -3.33 -0.13
N PHE A 104 -18.07 -2.77 1.04
CA PHE A 104 -17.60 -3.21 2.36
C PHE A 104 -18.81 -3.65 3.16
N SER A 105 -18.88 -4.92 3.56
CA SER A 105 -20.09 -5.48 4.19
C SER A 105 -21.38 -5.18 3.43
N GLY A 106 -21.34 -5.20 2.10
CA GLY A 106 -22.46 -4.87 1.23
C GLY A 106 -22.73 -3.38 1.04
N VAL A 107 -22.03 -2.49 1.74
CA VAL A 107 -22.16 -1.03 1.59
C VAL A 107 -21.25 -0.53 0.48
N PRO A 108 -21.76 0.19 -0.52
CA PRO A 108 -20.94 0.79 -1.57
C PRO A 108 -19.87 1.72 -0.99
N ILE A 109 -18.65 1.61 -1.50
CA ILE A 109 -17.50 2.38 -1.02
C ILE A 109 -17.76 3.90 -1.07
N GLN A 110 -18.54 4.38 -2.03
CA GLN A 110 -18.90 5.78 -2.17
C GLN A 110 -19.78 6.31 -1.02
N GLN A 111 -20.47 5.43 -0.30
CA GLN A 111 -21.32 5.78 0.86
C GLN A 111 -20.55 5.80 2.18
N ILE A 112 -19.28 5.44 2.17
CA ILE A 112 -18.41 5.43 3.35
C ILE A 112 -17.64 6.75 3.39
N PRO A 113 -17.69 7.52 4.50
CA PRO A 113 -16.86 8.73 4.65
C PRO A 113 -15.37 8.43 4.45
N LEU A 114 -14.66 9.30 3.72
CA LEU A 114 -13.25 9.10 3.38
C LEU A 114 -12.36 8.92 4.61
N ASP A 115 -12.56 9.71 5.64
CA ASP A 115 -11.76 9.59 6.87
C ASP A 115 -11.98 8.25 7.56
N ARG A 116 -13.22 7.73 7.56
CA ARG A 116 -13.54 6.41 8.10
C ARG A 116 -12.90 5.30 7.28
N LEU A 117 -13.07 5.33 5.95
CA LEU A 117 -12.47 4.36 5.04
C LEU A 117 -10.95 4.31 5.20
N ARG A 118 -10.31 5.47 5.17
CA ARG A 118 -8.85 5.59 5.31
C ARG A 118 -8.36 5.24 6.70
N GLY A 119 -9.17 5.51 7.73
CA GLY A 119 -8.88 5.12 9.11
C GLY A 119 -8.84 3.60 9.33
N TRP A 120 -9.50 2.80 8.50
CA TRP A 120 -9.39 1.34 8.54
C TRP A 120 -8.14 0.80 7.88
N ILE A 121 -7.48 1.57 7.02
CA ILE A 121 -6.44 1.09 6.10
C ILE A 121 -5.08 1.61 6.52
N GLY A 122 -4.15 0.70 6.79
CA GLY A 122 -2.72 0.95 6.84
C GLY A 122 -2.11 0.63 5.48
N TYR A 123 -1.56 1.62 4.80
CA TYR A 123 -0.98 1.47 3.47
C TYR A 123 0.51 1.71 3.48
N VAL A 124 1.26 0.74 3.00
CA VAL A 124 2.71 0.84 2.77
C VAL A 124 2.94 0.88 1.26
N PRO A 125 3.17 2.05 0.68
CA PRO A 125 3.39 2.19 -0.76
C PRO A 125 4.74 1.64 -1.19
N GLN A 126 4.92 1.46 -2.49
CA GLN A 126 6.18 1.05 -3.10
C GLN A 126 7.30 2.08 -2.82
N ASP A 127 6.98 3.37 -2.90
CA ASP A 127 7.91 4.45 -2.57
C ASP A 127 7.92 4.71 -1.07
N HIS A 128 9.07 4.49 -0.43
CA HIS A 128 9.21 4.62 1.02
C HIS A 128 9.62 6.02 1.41
N LEU A 129 8.66 6.90 1.61
CA LEU A 129 8.88 8.25 2.09
C LEU A 129 9.11 8.24 3.60
N LEU A 130 10.28 8.73 4.01
CA LEU A 130 10.57 9.09 5.39
C LEU A 130 10.64 10.61 5.52
N PHE A 131 10.01 11.13 6.57
CA PHE A 131 10.10 12.53 6.91
C PHE A 131 11.46 12.83 7.55
N SER A 132 11.98 14.05 7.38
CA SER A 132 13.20 14.54 8.04
C SER A 132 12.96 14.73 9.55
N ARG A 133 12.82 13.62 10.24
CA ARG A 133 12.48 13.44 11.65
C ARG A 133 13.25 12.25 12.21
N THR A 134 13.11 12.00 13.51
CA THR A 134 13.68 10.78 14.12
C THR A 134 12.98 9.51 13.62
N VAL A 135 13.62 8.36 13.78
CA VAL A 135 13.00 7.05 13.52
C VAL A 135 11.71 6.92 14.32
N LYS A 136 11.74 7.27 15.61
CA LYS A 136 10.56 7.24 16.50
C LYS A 136 9.43 8.09 15.97
N GLU A 137 9.69 9.33 15.62
CA GLU A 137 8.68 10.25 15.08
C GLU A 137 8.09 9.73 13.76
N ASN A 138 8.92 9.14 12.89
CA ASN A 138 8.45 8.52 11.65
C ASN A 138 7.48 7.36 11.91
N ILE A 139 7.72 6.54 12.92
CA ILE A 139 6.81 5.44 13.31
C ILE A 139 5.54 5.99 13.96
N LEU A 140 5.65 7.00 14.82
CA LEU A 140 4.54 7.63 15.52
C LEU A 140 3.55 8.35 14.60
N TYR A 141 3.87 8.59 13.32
CA TYR A 141 2.88 9.04 12.35
C TYR A 141 1.70 8.06 12.20
N GLY A 142 1.90 6.77 12.49
CA GLY A 142 0.81 5.80 12.52
C GLY A 142 -0.13 5.95 13.72
N LYS A 143 0.41 6.40 14.86
CA LYS A 143 -0.34 6.63 16.10
C LYS A 143 0.48 7.55 17.00
N GLN A 144 0.07 8.83 17.11
CA GLN A 144 0.85 9.86 17.81
C GLN A 144 0.94 9.66 19.33
N ASP A 145 -0.09 9.10 19.94
CA ASP A 145 -0.20 8.83 21.39
C ASP A 145 0.24 7.40 21.77
N ALA A 146 0.99 6.73 20.91
CA ALA A 146 1.48 5.39 21.18
C ALA A 146 2.49 5.36 22.34
N THR A 147 2.39 4.31 23.13
CA THR A 147 3.34 4.02 24.20
C THR A 147 4.67 3.50 23.64
N ASP A 148 5.75 3.63 24.40
CA ASP A 148 7.06 3.07 24.02
C ASP A 148 6.99 1.56 23.77
N LYS A 149 6.14 0.84 24.51
CA LYS A 149 5.91 -0.59 24.31
C LYS A 149 5.29 -0.89 22.94
N GLU A 150 4.30 -0.11 22.52
CA GLU A 150 3.68 -0.25 21.19
C GLU A 150 4.69 0.06 20.07
N VAL A 151 5.54 1.06 20.27
CA VAL A 151 6.63 1.38 19.32
C VAL A 151 7.61 0.21 19.20
N GLN A 152 8.06 -0.35 20.33
CA GLN A 152 8.94 -1.51 20.34
C GLN A 152 8.31 -2.74 19.67
N GLN A 153 7.01 -2.97 19.90
CA GLN A 153 6.29 -4.05 19.24
C GLN A 153 6.25 -3.86 17.73
N ALA A 154 5.93 -2.67 17.24
CA ALA A 154 5.91 -2.38 15.80
C ALA A 154 7.29 -2.56 15.15
N ILE A 155 8.36 -2.19 15.85
CA ILE A 155 9.75 -2.41 15.42
C ILE A 155 10.06 -3.90 15.31
N ALA A 156 9.67 -4.70 16.31
CA ALA A 156 9.87 -6.13 16.31
C ALA A 156 9.09 -6.82 15.19
N GLU A 157 7.83 -6.43 14.98
CA GLU A 157 6.98 -6.97 13.91
C GLU A 157 7.54 -6.64 12.52
N ALA A 158 8.08 -5.43 12.33
CA ALA A 158 8.76 -5.02 11.10
C ALA A 158 10.20 -5.56 10.96
N HIS A 159 10.67 -6.37 11.92
CA HIS A 159 12.01 -6.97 11.93
C HIS A 159 13.14 -5.92 11.84
N PHE A 160 12.98 -4.79 12.54
CA PHE A 160 13.91 -3.65 12.49
C PHE A 160 14.82 -3.54 13.72
N GLU A 161 14.69 -4.41 14.72
CA GLU A 161 15.44 -4.33 15.99
C GLU A 161 16.96 -4.32 15.79
N LYS A 162 17.48 -5.20 14.93
CA LYS A 162 18.92 -5.29 14.65
C LYS A 162 19.47 -4.02 14.04
N ASP A 163 18.73 -3.43 13.09
CA ASP A 163 19.14 -2.19 12.44
C ASP A 163 19.11 -1.01 13.39
N LEU A 164 18.13 -0.98 14.29
CA LEU A 164 18.01 0.05 15.30
C LEU A 164 19.25 0.15 16.19
N HIS A 165 19.84 -1.00 16.56
CA HIS A 165 21.05 -1.07 17.35
C HIS A 165 22.30 -0.57 16.58
N MET A 166 22.28 -0.57 15.26
CA MET A 166 23.36 -0.07 14.42
C MET A 166 23.25 1.44 14.14
N LEU A 167 22.12 2.07 14.46
CA LEU A 167 21.94 3.50 14.27
C LEU A 167 22.59 4.30 15.40
N PRO A 168 23.23 5.47 15.10
CA PRO A 168 24.03 6.24 16.06
C PRO A 168 23.29 6.60 17.36
N SER A 169 22.01 6.89 17.28
CA SER A 169 21.15 7.29 18.41
C SER A 169 19.90 6.43 18.52
N GLY A 170 19.91 5.21 17.97
CA GLY A 170 18.76 4.31 17.99
C GLY A 170 17.50 4.98 17.45
N LEU A 171 16.42 4.96 18.22
CA LEU A 171 15.13 5.59 17.89
C LEU A 171 15.18 7.10 17.67
N GLU A 172 16.12 7.78 18.31
CA GLU A 172 16.31 9.25 18.21
C GLU A 172 17.20 9.64 17.02
N THR A 173 17.62 8.67 16.19
CA THR A 173 18.42 8.94 15.00
C THR A 173 17.57 9.73 14.01
N MET A 174 18.05 10.89 13.57
CA MET A 174 17.46 11.69 12.50
C MET A 174 17.63 10.98 11.16
N VAL A 175 16.56 10.83 10.41
CA VAL A 175 16.50 10.18 9.08
C VAL A 175 15.82 11.08 8.06
N GLY A 176 15.63 10.61 6.83
CA GLY A 176 15.10 11.41 5.74
C GLY A 176 16.19 12.22 5.02
N GLU A 177 15.82 13.26 4.28
CA GLU A 177 16.76 14.03 3.44
C GLU A 177 17.88 14.70 4.21
N LYS A 178 17.65 15.09 5.47
CA LYS A 178 18.61 15.81 6.33
C LYS A 178 19.24 14.94 7.41
N GLY A 179 18.98 13.65 7.39
CA GLY A 179 19.42 12.70 8.40
C GLY A 179 20.42 11.67 7.88
N VAL A 180 20.57 10.61 8.67
CA VAL A 180 21.40 9.45 8.30
C VAL A 180 20.82 8.77 7.06
N ALA A 181 21.68 8.45 6.10
CA ALA A 181 21.29 7.68 4.92
C ALA A 181 20.95 6.25 5.32
N LEU A 182 19.75 5.82 5.00
CA LEU A 182 19.26 4.46 5.23
C LEU A 182 19.23 3.66 3.93
N SER A 183 19.45 2.34 4.03
CA SER A 183 19.21 1.43 2.91
C SER A 183 17.72 1.35 2.54
N GLY A 184 17.43 0.90 1.32
CA GLY A 184 16.05 0.68 0.88
C GLY A 184 15.28 -0.24 1.84
N GLY A 185 15.87 -1.35 2.26
CA GLY A 185 15.26 -2.30 3.20
C GLY A 185 15.01 -1.69 4.59
N GLN A 186 15.89 -0.82 5.08
CA GLN A 186 15.68 -0.09 6.34
C GLN A 186 14.49 0.89 6.22
N LYS A 187 14.40 1.65 5.13
CA LYS A 187 13.25 2.53 4.86
C LYS A 187 11.94 1.76 4.78
N GLN A 188 11.94 0.61 4.09
CA GLN A 188 10.79 -0.27 3.99
C GLN A 188 10.30 -0.72 5.37
N ARG A 189 11.20 -1.21 6.21
CA ARG A 189 10.83 -1.71 7.55
C ARG A 189 10.32 -0.60 8.47
N ILE A 190 10.86 0.61 8.42
CA ILE A 190 10.32 1.77 9.15
C ILE A 190 8.90 2.11 8.64
N SER A 191 8.67 2.08 7.32
CA SER A 191 7.35 2.33 6.74
C SER A 191 6.33 1.25 7.13
N ILE A 192 6.75 -0.01 7.22
CA ILE A 192 5.92 -1.12 7.72
C ILE A 192 5.61 -0.92 9.20
N ALA A 193 6.61 -0.59 10.04
CA ALA A 193 6.38 -0.30 11.46
C ALA A 193 5.39 0.84 11.67
N ARG A 194 5.48 1.91 10.87
CA ARG A 194 4.51 3.03 10.85
C ARG A 194 3.09 2.55 10.56
N ALA A 195 2.90 1.72 9.55
CA ALA A 195 1.59 1.20 9.19
C ALA A 195 1.02 0.25 10.26
N LEU A 196 1.87 -0.62 10.82
CA LEU A 196 1.48 -1.54 11.90
C LEU A 196 1.12 -0.79 13.19
N MET A 197 1.78 0.35 13.46
CA MET A 197 1.52 1.19 14.63
C MET A 197 0.06 1.64 14.70
N ALA A 198 -0.56 1.92 13.56
CA ALA A 198 -1.97 2.29 13.47
C ALA A 198 -2.92 1.14 13.81
N ASN A 199 -2.43 -0.10 13.90
CA ASN A 199 -3.22 -1.33 14.11
C ASN A 199 -4.45 -1.41 13.19
N PRO A 200 -4.29 -1.25 11.86
CA PRO A 200 -5.40 -1.07 10.94
C PRO A 200 -6.22 -2.36 10.76
N GLU A 201 -7.50 -2.22 10.44
CA GLU A 201 -8.36 -3.35 10.08
C GLU A 201 -7.94 -3.99 8.76
N ILE A 202 -7.41 -3.19 7.85
CA ILE A 202 -6.90 -3.62 6.54
C ILE A 202 -5.47 -3.12 6.40
N LEU A 203 -4.52 -4.03 6.22
CA LEU A 203 -3.12 -3.71 5.91
C LEU A 203 -2.87 -3.96 4.43
N ILE A 204 -2.26 -2.99 3.75
CA ILE A 204 -1.88 -3.10 2.34
C ILE A 204 -0.38 -2.90 2.22
N LEU A 205 0.31 -3.91 1.71
CA LEU A 205 1.74 -3.90 1.40
C LEU A 205 1.91 -3.87 -0.12
N ASP A 206 2.24 -2.71 -0.68
CA ASP A 206 2.40 -2.53 -2.13
C ASP A 206 3.88 -2.61 -2.49
N ASP A 207 4.33 -3.78 -2.91
CA ASP A 207 5.73 -4.12 -3.26
C ASP A 207 6.76 -3.66 -2.20
N SER A 208 6.29 -3.57 -0.96
CA SER A 208 7.00 -2.95 0.16
C SER A 208 8.01 -3.86 0.86
N LEU A 209 8.25 -5.05 0.32
CA LEU A 209 9.25 -6.01 0.80
C LEU A 209 10.35 -6.29 -0.24
N SER A 210 10.35 -5.56 -1.35
CA SER A 210 11.25 -5.81 -2.49
C SER A 210 12.73 -5.53 -2.21
N ALA A 211 13.02 -4.65 -1.26
CA ALA A 211 14.40 -4.27 -0.89
C ALA A 211 14.96 -5.01 0.33
N VAL A 212 14.19 -5.95 0.91
CA VAL A 212 14.68 -6.83 1.98
C VAL A 212 15.07 -8.20 1.42
N ASP A 213 15.97 -8.90 2.11
CA ASP A 213 16.33 -10.27 1.77
C ASP A 213 15.18 -11.26 2.07
N ALA A 214 15.22 -12.44 1.44
CA ALA A 214 14.17 -13.45 1.54
C ALA A 214 13.90 -13.91 2.98
N LYS A 215 14.92 -13.99 3.83
CA LYS A 215 14.79 -14.38 5.22
C LYS A 215 14.05 -13.32 6.05
N THR A 216 14.40 -12.07 5.85
CA THR A 216 13.73 -10.92 6.47
C THR A 216 12.29 -10.78 5.99
N GLU A 217 12.04 -10.95 4.68
CA GLU A 217 10.70 -10.98 4.09
C GLU A 217 9.82 -12.04 4.76
N ALA A 218 10.30 -13.28 4.82
CA ALA A 218 9.58 -14.38 5.44
C ALA A 218 9.27 -14.12 6.92
N ALA A 219 10.22 -13.54 7.67
CA ALA A 219 10.03 -13.18 9.09
C ALA A 219 8.95 -12.11 9.26
N ILE A 220 8.96 -11.05 8.46
CA ILE A 220 7.96 -9.98 8.50
C ILE A 220 6.57 -10.54 8.17
N ILE A 221 6.43 -11.32 7.11
CA ILE A 221 5.15 -11.91 6.72
C ILE A 221 4.61 -12.84 7.81
N LYS A 222 5.48 -13.65 8.41
CA LYS A 222 5.11 -14.51 9.55
C LYS A 222 4.57 -13.67 10.71
N ASN A 223 5.29 -12.62 11.13
CA ASN A 223 4.88 -11.72 12.20
C ASN A 223 3.51 -11.09 11.92
N ILE A 224 3.30 -10.59 10.69
CA ILE A 224 2.03 -10.00 10.27
C ILE A 224 0.90 -11.03 10.39
N ARG A 225 1.10 -12.26 9.93
CA ARG A 225 0.09 -13.32 9.98
C ARG A 225 -0.26 -13.71 11.42
N GLU A 226 0.74 -13.81 12.29
CA GLU A 226 0.53 -14.22 13.69
C GLU A 226 -0.14 -13.12 14.52
N ASN A 227 0.24 -11.86 14.31
CA ASN A 227 -0.21 -10.72 15.13
C ASN A 227 -1.48 -10.06 14.60
N ARG A 228 -1.87 -10.34 13.35
CA ARG A 228 -3.04 -9.74 12.70
C ARG A 228 -4.19 -10.73 12.44
N LYS A 229 -4.33 -11.75 13.25
CA LYS A 229 -5.43 -12.72 13.15
C LYS A 229 -6.79 -12.01 13.20
N GLY A 230 -7.65 -12.33 12.24
CA GLY A 230 -8.97 -11.72 12.10
C GLY A 230 -8.99 -10.36 11.38
N LYS A 231 -7.83 -9.83 10.99
CA LYS A 231 -7.68 -8.60 10.20
C LYS A 231 -7.24 -8.90 8.78
N THR A 232 -7.73 -8.13 7.84
CA THR A 232 -7.50 -8.33 6.40
C THR A 232 -6.13 -7.79 5.99
N THR A 233 -5.42 -8.52 5.13
CA THR A 233 -4.12 -8.10 4.60
C THR A 233 -4.07 -8.29 3.09
N PHE A 234 -3.63 -7.27 2.36
CA PHE A 234 -3.31 -7.32 0.93
C PHE A 234 -1.79 -7.24 0.76
N ILE A 235 -1.23 -8.15 -0.02
CA ILE A 235 0.19 -8.17 -0.37
C ILE A 235 0.30 -8.10 -1.88
N LEU A 236 0.73 -6.96 -2.41
CA LEU A 236 1.03 -6.79 -3.83
C LEU A 236 2.53 -7.04 -4.02
N THR A 237 2.86 -7.93 -4.92
CA THR A 237 4.26 -8.32 -5.10
C THR A 237 4.53 -8.93 -6.46
N HIS A 238 5.78 -8.84 -6.89
CA HIS A 238 6.33 -9.66 -7.96
C HIS A 238 7.12 -10.87 -7.43
N ARG A 239 7.38 -10.92 -6.10
CA ARG A 239 8.01 -12.06 -5.42
C ARG A 239 6.93 -13.01 -4.90
N LEU A 240 6.82 -14.18 -5.52
CA LEU A 240 5.73 -15.12 -5.21
C LEU A 240 5.90 -15.80 -3.85
N SER A 241 7.12 -15.86 -3.30
CA SER A 241 7.39 -16.31 -1.92
C SER A 241 6.60 -15.52 -0.87
N ALA A 242 6.35 -14.24 -1.12
CA ALA A 242 5.62 -13.38 -0.19
C ALA A 242 4.12 -13.73 -0.08
N VAL A 243 3.56 -14.42 -1.05
CA VAL A 243 2.12 -14.73 -1.14
C VAL A 243 1.79 -16.22 -1.07
N GLU A 244 2.78 -17.10 -0.89
CA GLU A 244 2.57 -18.56 -0.79
C GLU A 244 1.52 -18.97 0.25
N HIS A 245 1.39 -18.21 1.30
CA HIS A 245 0.48 -18.47 2.41
C HIS A 245 -0.83 -17.67 2.34
N ALA A 246 -1.05 -16.93 1.26
CA ALA A 246 -2.28 -16.18 1.09
C ALA A 246 -3.49 -17.11 0.94
N ASP A 247 -4.63 -16.69 1.48
CA ASP A 247 -5.89 -17.43 1.36
C ASP A 247 -6.43 -17.36 -0.08
N LEU A 248 -6.12 -16.29 -0.78
CA LEU A 248 -6.45 -16.05 -2.17
C LEU A 248 -5.29 -15.33 -2.85
N ILE A 249 -4.89 -15.81 -4.01
CA ILE A 249 -3.92 -15.16 -4.89
C ILE A 249 -4.63 -14.77 -6.19
N LEU A 250 -4.50 -13.52 -6.58
CA LEU A 250 -4.95 -12.99 -7.87
C LEU A 250 -3.72 -12.69 -8.72
N VAL A 251 -3.65 -13.27 -9.90
CA VAL A 251 -2.60 -12.97 -10.87
C VAL A 251 -3.15 -11.98 -11.88
N MET A 252 -2.55 -10.78 -11.91
CA MET A 252 -2.94 -9.69 -12.81
C MET A 252 -2.10 -9.72 -14.09
N ASP A 253 -2.75 -9.59 -15.21
CA ASP A 253 -2.11 -9.39 -16.52
C ASP A 253 -2.94 -8.41 -17.35
N GLY A 254 -2.32 -7.31 -17.79
CA GLY A 254 -2.97 -6.32 -18.66
C GLY A 254 -4.31 -5.77 -18.13
N GLY A 255 -4.45 -5.59 -16.83
CA GLY A 255 -5.67 -5.04 -16.20
C GLY A 255 -6.78 -6.07 -15.95
N VAL A 256 -6.55 -7.36 -16.19
CA VAL A 256 -7.50 -8.44 -15.90
C VAL A 256 -6.93 -9.41 -14.86
N ILE A 257 -7.80 -10.15 -14.18
CA ILE A 257 -7.40 -11.29 -13.36
C ILE A 257 -7.24 -12.50 -14.29
N ALA A 258 -5.97 -12.84 -14.59
CA ALA A 258 -5.66 -13.97 -15.48
C ALA A 258 -5.75 -15.32 -14.77
N GLU A 259 -5.34 -15.40 -13.50
CA GLU A 259 -5.38 -16.59 -12.68
C GLU A 259 -5.83 -16.25 -11.27
N ARG A 260 -6.49 -17.19 -10.59
CA ARG A 260 -6.88 -17.06 -9.17
C ARG A 260 -6.89 -18.40 -8.47
N GLY A 261 -6.58 -18.41 -7.20
CA GLY A 261 -6.59 -19.59 -6.35
C GLY A 261 -5.62 -19.47 -5.18
N THR A 262 -5.44 -20.55 -4.47
CA THR A 262 -4.36 -20.72 -3.49
C THR A 262 -3.03 -21.02 -4.20
N HIS A 263 -1.93 -20.92 -3.46
CA HIS A 263 -0.60 -21.29 -3.98
C HIS A 263 -0.59 -22.69 -4.63
N GLN A 264 -1.17 -23.68 -3.96
CA GLN A 264 -1.20 -25.06 -4.47
C GLN A 264 -2.05 -25.21 -5.72
N GLU A 265 -3.20 -24.57 -5.77
CA GLU A 265 -4.09 -24.58 -6.95
C GLU A 265 -3.41 -23.94 -8.16
N LEU A 266 -2.72 -22.81 -7.95
CA LEU A 266 -2.01 -22.11 -9.01
C LEU A 266 -0.79 -22.89 -9.52
N LEU A 267 -0.08 -23.58 -8.64
CA LEU A 267 1.00 -24.50 -9.05
C LEU A 267 0.48 -25.67 -9.89
N ALA A 268 -0.74 -26.17 -9.59
CA ALA A 268 -1.36 -27.25 -10.36
C ALA A 268 -1.84 -26.83 -11.74
N ASN A 269 -2.16 -25.55 -11.95
CA ASN A 269 -2.76 -25.04 -13.20
C ASN A 269 -1.77 -24.86 -14.37
N ASN A 270 -0.47 -25.05 -14.19
CA ASN A 270 0.56 -24.86 -15.23
C ASN A 270 0.51 -23.49 -15.94
N GLY A 271 0.06 -22.43 -15.23
CA GLY A 271 -0.05 -21.09 -15.76
C GLY A 271 1.19 -20.22 -15.49
N TRP A 272 1.04 -18.91 -15.70
CA TRP A 272 2.09 -17.92 -15.45
C TRP A 272 2.62 -17.98 -14.00
N TYR A 273 1.74 -18.19 -13.00
CA TYR A 273 2.13 -18.25 -11.60
C TYR A 273 3.16 -19.37 -11.35
N ARG A 274 2.87 -20.58 -11.83
CA ARG A 274 3.80 -21.73 -11.69
C ARG A 274 5.12 -21.47 -12.38
N GLU A 275 5.09 -21.02 -13.64
CA GLU A 275 6.30 -20.72 -14.41
C GLU A 275 7.20 -19.71 -13.69
N GLN A 276 6.61 -18.62 -13.18
CA GLN A 276 7.36 -17.60 -12.44
C GLN A 276 7.86 -18.10 -11.09
N TYR A 277 7.05 -18.88 -10.38
CA TYR A 277 7.46 -19.44 -9.09
C TYR A 277 8.68 -20.38 -9.26
N GLU A 278 8.64 -21.31 -10.18
CA GLU A 278 9.76 -22.22 -10.49
C GLU A 278 11.02 -21.43 -10.89
N ARG A 279 10.88 -20.41 -11.70
CA ARG A 279 11.99 -19.53 -12.09
C ARG A 279 12.60 -18.81 -10.89
N GLN A 280 11.77 -18.23 -10.00
CA GLN A 280 12.25 -17.53 -8.81
C GLN A 280 12.95 -18.47 -7.83
N GLN A 281 12.48 -19.71 -7.69
CA GLN A 281 13.14 -20.73 -6.85
C GLN A 281 14.53 -21.09 -7.37
N LEU A 282 14.73 -21.21 -8.66
CA LEU A 282 16.04 -21.48 -9.27
C LEU A 282 17.04 -20.36 -8.98
N PHE A 283 16.65 -19.08 -9.13
CA PHE A 283 17.53 -17.96 -8.81
C PHE A 283 17.92 -17.92 -7.31
N THR A 284 16.98 -18.21 -6.42
CA THR A 284 17.25 -18.23 -4.98
C THR A 284 18.23 -19.36 -4.60
N ALA A 285 18.15 -20.51 -5.27
CA ALA A 285 19.05 -21.64 -5.07
C ALA A 285 20.48 -21.34 -5.55
N GLU A 286 20.63 -20.63 -6.67
CA GLU A 286 21.93 -20.24 -7.21
C GLU A 286 22.64 -19.20 -6.32
N GLU A 287 21.92 -18.19 -5.80
CA GLU A 287 22.46 -17.21 -4.86
C GLU A 287 22.86 -17.84 -3.52
N GLY A 288 22.09 -18.81 -3.03
CA GLY A 288 22.40 -19.56 -1.80
C GLY A 288 23.60 -20.52 -1.95
N GLY A 289 23.87 -21.00 -3.15
CA GLY A 289 24.98 -21.92 -3.45
C GLY A 289 26.33 -21.22 -3.69
N ALA A 290 26.34 -19.92 -3.98
CA ALA A 290 27.56 -19.16 -4.23
C ALA A 290 28.22 -18.59 -2.95
N GLY A 291 27.60 -18.80 -1.79
CA GLY A 291 28.06 -18.33 -0.47
C GLY A 291 28.51 -19.43 0.50
N ALA A 292 28.78 -20.65 0.03
CA ALA A 292 29.26 -21.77 0.83
C ALA A 292 30.74 -22.08 0.60
#